data_e4db568d8bfc84fe69980aa4bf31188a
#
_entry.id   e4db568d8bfc84fe69980aa4bf31188a
#
_cell.length_a   1.000
_cell.length_b   1.000
_cell.length_c   1.000
_cell.angle_alpha   90.00
_cell.angle_beta   90.00
_cell.angle_gamma   90.00
#
_symmetry.space_group_name_H-M   'P 1'
#
loop_
_entity.id
_entity.type
_entity.pdbx_description
1 polymer ?
#
loop_
_entity_poly.entity_id
_entity_poly.type
_entity_poly.pdbx_seq_one_letter_code
_entity_poly.pdbx_strand_id
1 'polypeptide(L)'
;MHEMKYREGLTPYKRAKYARQEAALLRRDQESQIPIRYRILESGLPPAAQARALKKYQTLAVLEDPTQFCKLRTWLEGVLRIPFGKHHAAPCKSHRSKIKRLCDTKAAMDRWIYGHAEAKESIVHMVSQTLANPHGTPQSIGIIGPMGNGKTTLVRQGIARALQRPFMQISLGGMSDVTLLKGHAYTYENSSWGRMVDVLMEARCMNPVVYFDELDKVSQSDKGDEIISALIHMTDTSQNTDFRDHFFEDISIDLSRVVFIFSFNNEKAISPVLLDRLYLIRTQALQPADKCVIASSYLLPTVARNIGFAPDQLRLAPAAARFLLSQIPSEKGVRQLKRALEHIVLRLNTMKLLNEACRKRTKKADIGQILGTIQCPAAAKLTHVLHFPLTLTPDLLRQLVHPKPSPSYEFMYT
;
A
#
# COMPACT_ATOMS: atom_id res chain seq x y z
N MET A 1 -20.52 -8.75 35.26
CA MET A 1 -20.46 -9.91 36.19
C MET A 1 -19.38 -10.92 35.83
N HIS A 2 -19.21 -11.33 34.56
CA HIS A 2 -18.18 -12.30 34.12
C HIS A 2 -16.75 -11.78 34.28
N GLU A 3 -16.51 -10.52 33.96
CA GLU A 3 -15.21 -9.85 34.04
C GLU A 3 -14.71 -9.68 35.50
N MET A 4 -15.60 -9.32 36.41
CA MET A 4 -15.24 -9.22 37.84
C MET A 4 -14.81 -10.58 38.41
N LYS A 5 -15.56 -11.66 38.12
CA LYS A 5 -15.18 -13.01 38.54
C LYS A 5 -13.84 -13.47 37.95
N TYR A 6 -13.57 -13.14 36.68
CA TYR A 6 -12.27 -13.43 36.06
C TYR A 6 -11.14 -12.66 36.75
N ARG A 7 -11.35 -11.37 37.04
CA ARG A 7 -10.37 -10.51 37.70
C ARG A 7 -10.06 -10.99 39.12
N GLU A 8 -11.05 -11.51 39.86
CA GLU A 8 -10.86 -12.08 41.21
C GLU A 8 -10.01 -13.35 41.17
N GLY A 9 -10.14 -14.19 40.13
CA GLY A 9 -9.35 -15.41 39.93
C GLY A 9 -7.91 -15.19 39.48
N LEU A 10 -7.49 -13.96 39.15
CA LEU A 10 -6.14 -13.66 38.67
C LEU A 10 -5.16 -13.53 39.84
N THR A 11 -3.93 -14.03 39.65
CA THR A 11 -2.81 -13.78 40.58
C THR A 11 -2.49 -12.29 40.71
N PRO A 12 -1.99 -11.80 41.86
CA PRO A 12 -1.62 -10.37 42.02
C PRO A 12 -0.68 -9.85 40.94
N TYR A 13 0.28 -10.69 40.52
CA TYR A 13 1.19 -10.36 39.44
C TYR A 13 0.48 -10.12 38.10
N LYS A 14 -0.45 -11.01 37.72
CA LYS A 14 -1.22 -10.86 36.47
C LYS A 14 -2.13 -9.64 36.50
N ARG A 15 -2.75 -9.35 37.67
CA ARG A 15 -3.58 -8.13 37.84
C ARG A 15 -2.75 -6.87 37.63
N ALA A 16 -1.59 -6.78 38.27
CA ALA A 16 -0.69 -5.64 38.11
C ALA A 16 -0.15 -5.50 36.67
N LYS A 17 0.17 -6.62 36.00
CA LYS A 17 0.58 -6.65 34.59
C LYS A 17 -0.52 -6.11 33.68
N TYR A 18 -1.74 -6.61 33.82
CA TYR A 18 -2.86 -6.16 32.96
C TYR A 18 -3.23 -4.71 33.24
N ALA A 19 -3.26 -4.27 34.49
CA ALA A 19 -3.49 -2.87 34.82
C ALA A 19 -2.42 -1.93 34.24
N ARG A 20 -1.14 -2.35 34.22
CA ARG A 20 -0.06 -1.58 33.56
C ARG A 20 -0.23 -1.56 32.04
N GLN A 21 -0.60 -2.67 31.43
CA GLN A 21 -0.85 -2.74 29.99
C GLN A 21 -2.05 -1.89 29.60
N GLU A 22 -3.15 -1.98 30.34
CA GLU A 22 -4.36 -1.16 30.14
C GLU A 22 -4.03 0.34 30.29
N ALA A 23 -3.35 0.72 31.36
CA ALA A 23 -2.92 2.10 31.56
C ALA A 23 -1.98 2.60 30.45
N ALA A 24 -1.09 1.74 29.91
CA ALA A 24 -0.22 2.09 28.81
C ALA A 24 -0.98 2.26 27.48
N LEU A 25 -2.00 1.42 27.25
CA LEU A 25 -2.88 1.51 26.08
C LEU A 25 -3.77 2.76 26.16
N LEU A 26 -4.40 2.99 27.31
CA LEU A 26 -5.22 4.19 27.56
C LEU A 26 -4.41 5.48 27.46
N ARG A 27 -3.14 5.49 27.90
CA ARG A 27 -2.25 6.64 27.72
C ARG A 27 -1.92 6.91 26.25
N ARG A 28 -1.85 5.87 25.40
CA ARG A 28 -1.68 6.03 23.94
C ARG A 28 -2.93 6.60 23.28
N ASP A 29 -4.10 6.27 23.81
CA ASP A 29 -5.39 6.73 23.31
C ASP A 29 -5.76 8.12 23.90
N GLN A 30 -5.23 8.46 25.07
CA GLN A 30 -5.30 9.79 25.68
C GLN A 30 -4.37 10.80 25.00
N GLU A 31 -4.41 10.88 23.66
CA GLU A 31 -3.59 11.85 22.89
C GLU A 31 -3.90 13.32 23.19
N SER A 32 -4.90 13.62 24.01
CA SER A 32 -4.99 14.96 24.61
C SER A 32 -5.77 14.95 25.93
N GLN A 33 -5.11 15.28 27.01
CA GLN A 33 -5.76 15.76 28.25
C GLN A 33 -6.50 17.10 28.02
N ILE A 34 -6.40 17.65 26.80
CA ILE A 34 -7.02 18.90 26.40
C ILE A 34 -8.50 18.64 26.11
N PRO A 35 -9.44 19.28 26.81
CA PRO A 35 -10.87 19.14 26.52
C PRO A 35 -11.21 19.51 25.07
N ILE A 36 -12.20 18.83 24.49
CA ILE A 36 -12.62 18.98 23.07
C ILE A 36 -12.80 20.45 22.67
N ARG A 37 -13.35 21.27 23.55
CA ARG A 37 -13.53 22.72 23.32
C ARG A 37 -12.22 23.42 22.96
N TYR A 38 -11.17 23.18 23.72
CA TYR A 38 -9.86 23.83 23.47
C TYR A 38 -9.17 23.23 22.26
N ARG A 39 -9.33 21.93 22.03
CA ARG A 39 -8.85 21.29 20.80
C ARG A 39 -9.49 21.88 19.55
N ILE A 40 -10.78 22.25 19.60
CA ILE A 40 -11.45 22.97 18.50
C ILE A 40 -10.80 24.33 18.29
N LEU A 41 -10.55 25.08 19.37
CA LEU A 41 -9.97 26.43 19.30
C LEU A 41 -8.53 26.44 18.77
N GLU A 42 -7.76 25.41 19.11
CA GLU A 42 -6.36 25.24 18.67
C GLU A 42 -6.24 24.48 17.34
N SER A 43 -7.35 23.98 16.77
CA SER A 43 -7.35 23.22 15.53
C SER A 43 -7.02 24.10 14.32
N GLY A 44 -6.42 23.49 13.28
CA GLY A 44 -6.23 24.15 11.98
C GLY A 44 -7.51 24.24 11.12
N LEU A 45 -8.69 24.06 11.71
CA LEU A 45 -9.98 24.15 11.02
C LEU A 45 -10.17 25.54 10.41
N PRO A 46 -10.75 25.65 9.20
CA PRO A 46 -11.24 26.92 8.68
C PRO A 46 -12.23 27.60 9.66
N PRO A 47 -12.24 28.94 9.78
CA PRO A 47 -13.06 29.62 10.79
C PRO A 47 -14.55 29.25 10.79
N ALA A 48 -15.13 29.04 9.61
CA ALA A 48 -16.53 28.61 9.48
C ALA A 48 -16.74 27.17 10.01
N ALA A 49 -15.81 26.26 9.76
CA ALA A 49 -15.85 24.87 10.26
C ALA A 49 -15.62 24.84 11.78
N GLN A 50 -14.71 25.68 12.29
CA GLN A 50 -14.45 25.82 13.71
C GLN A 50 -15.67 26.32 14.48
N ALA A 51 -16.39 27.34 13.95
CA ALA A 51 -17.63 27.84 14.53
C ALA A 51 -18.72 26.74 14.56
N ARG A 52 -18.87 25.97 13.49
CA ARG A 52 -19.80 24.83 13.44
C ARG A 52 -19.44 23.74 14.45
N ALA A 53 -18.17 23.39 14.56
CA ALA A 53 -17.70 22.42 15.54
C ALA A 53 -17.97 22.87 16.99
N LEU A 54 -17.77 24.16 17.30
CA LEU A 54 -18.10 24.74 18.60
C LEU A 54 -19.60 24.68 18.88
N LYS A 55 -20.46 25.01 17.91
CA LYS A 55 -21.90 24.89 18.05
C LYS A 55 -22.35 23.46 18.32
N LYS A 56 -21.82 22.50 17.56
CA LYS A 56 -22.09 21.07 17.79
C LYS A 56 -21.58 20.61 19.16
N TYR A 57 -20.44 21.12 19.64
CA TYR A 57 -19.95 20.84 21.00
C TYR A 57 -20.88 21.39 22.08
N GLN A 58 -21.46 22.58 21.90
CA GLN A 58 -22.47 23.14 22.83
C GLN A 58 -23.72 22.24 22.88
N THR A 59 -24.17 21.75 21.73
CA THR A 59 -25.28 20.77 21.65
C THR A 59 -24.93 19.48 22.38
N LEU A 60 -23.70 18.98 22.28
CA LEU A 60 -23.25 17.77 22.96
C LEU A 60 -23.41 17.87 24.49
N ALA A 61 -23.19 19.06 25.05
CA ALA A 61 -23.25 19.29 26.49
C ALA A 61 -24.68 19.19 27.10
N VAL A 62 -25.73 19.29 26.26
CA VAL A 62 -27.15 19.25 26.66
C VAL A 62 -27.89 18.02 26.12
N LEU A 63 -27.21 17.13 25.40
CA LEU A 63 -27.80 15.90 24.85
C LEU A 63 -27.95 14.82 25.93
N GLU A 64 -29.17 14.35 26.13
CA GLU A 64 -29.51 13.26 27.06
C GLU A 64 -29.54 11.88 26.39
N ASP A 65 -29.78 11.83 25.06
CA ASP A 65 -29.80 10.57 24.30
C ASP A 65 -28.38 10.01 24.10
N PRO A 66 -28.07 8.83 24.68
CA PRO A 66 -26.73 8.25 24.58
C PRO A 66 -26.30 7.96 23.13
N THR A 67 -27.23 7.59 22.25
CA THR A 67 -26.94 7.23 20.86
C THR A 67 -26.51 8.47 20.08
N GLN A 68 -27.29 9.55 20.21
CA GLN A 68 -26.96 10.82 19.58
C GLN A 68 -25.70 11.45 20.17
N PHE A 69 -25.50 11.32 21.48
CA PHE A 69 -24.28 11.76 22.16
C PHE A 69 -23.04 11.06 21.59
N CYS A 70 -23.04 9.71 21.51
CA CYS A 70 -21.93 8.97 20.95
C CYS A 70 -21.64 9.35 19.49
N LYS A 71 -22.69 9.51 18.68
CA LYS A 71 -22.57 9.89 17.27
C LYS A 71 -21.98 11.29 17.09
N LEU A 72 -22.47 12.26 17.84
CA LEU A 72 -21.98 13.64 17.79
C LEU A 72 -20.54 13.76 18.31
N ARG A 73 -20.22 13.00 19.36
CA ARG A 73 -18.85 12.90 19.87
C ARG A 73 -17.91 12.30 18.82
N THR A 74 -18.31 11.21 18.16
CA THR A 74 -17.53 10.60 17.04
C THR A 74 -17.30 11.59 15.92
N TRP A 75 -18.33 12.39 15.57
CA TRP A 75 -18.19 13.44 14.57
C TRP A 75 -17.16 14.49 14.98
N LEU A 76 -17.22 15.01 16.21
CA LEU A 76 -16.28 16.01 16.73
C LEU A 76 -14.85 15.48 16.80
N GLU A 77 -14.67 14.28 17.34
CA GLU A 77 -13.35 13.63 17.42
C GLU A 77 -12.79 13.35 16.01
N GLY A 78 -13.64 12.93 15.06
CA GLY A 78 -13.26 12.71 13.67
C GLY A 78 -12.78 13.98 12.98
N VAL A 79 -13.55 15.07 13.05
CA VAL A 79 -13.17 16.36 12.44
C VAL A 79 -11.82 16.87 13.00
N LEU A 80 -11.59 16.71 14.30
CA LEU A 80 -10.34 17.12 14.93
C LEU A 80 -9.13 16.26 14.55
N ARG A 81 -9.36 15.06 13.99
CA ARG A 81 -8.30 14.21 13.46
C ARG A 81 -7.89 14.58 12.04
N ILE A 82 -8.75 15.28 11.28
CA ILE A 82 -8.40 15.75 9.94
C ILE A 82 -7.28 16.78 10.08
N PRO A 83 -6.15 16.61 9.37
CA PRO A 83 -4.95 17.44 9.56
C PRO A 83 -5.04 18.79 8.82
N PHE A 84 -6.10 19.56 9.04
CA PHE A 84 -6.28 20.86 8.40
C PHE A 84 -5.06 21.77 8.59
N GLY A 85 -4.68 22.46 7.53
CA GLY A 85 -3.55 23.38 7.52
C GLY A 85 -2.16 22.71 7.59
N LYS A 86 -2.09 21.39 7.84
CA LYS A 86 -0.82 20.67 7.90
C LYS A 86 -0.41 20.15 6.52
N HIS A 87 0.69 20.64 6.00
CA HIS A 87 1.25 20.23 4.71
C HIS A 87 2.69 19.80 4.89
N HIS A 88 3.07 18.72 4.22
CA HIS A 88 4.48 18.42 4.06
C HIS A 88 5.13 19.52 3.23
N ALA A 89 6.14 20.16 3.80
CA ALA A 89 6.88 21.21 3.13
C ALA A 89 7.64 20.66 1.91
N ALA A 90 7.89 21.52 0.93
CA ALA A 90 8.77 21.16 -0.17
C ALA A 90 10.16 20.80 0.37
N PRO A 91 10.73 19.66 -0.05
CA PRO A 91 11.97 19.14 0.53
C PRO A 91 13.21 19.99 0.23
N CYS A 92 13.09 21.03 -0.60
CA CYS A 92 14.22 21.78 -1.15
C CYS A 92 13.93 23.27 -1.26
N LYS A 93 14.77 24.10 -0.62
CA LYS A 93 14.69 25.57 -0.72
C LYS A 93 15.67 26.14 -1.76
N SER A 94 16.88 25.58 -1.91
CA SER A 94 17.89 26.08 -2.83
C SER A 94 17.83 25.37 -4.19
N HIS A 95 18.27 26.05 -5.24
CA HIS A 95 18.35 25.49 -6.61
C HIS A 95 19.22 24.22 -6.65
N ARG A 96 20.38 24.26 -5.99
CA ARG A 96 21.28 23.10 -5.88
C ARG A 96 20.62 21.89 -5.20
N SER A 97 19.81 22.12 -4.16
CA SER A 97 19.09 21.03 -3.48
C SER A 97 17.96 20.45 -4.34
N LYS A 98 17.31 21.27 -5.18
CA LYS A 98 16.31 20.81 -6.15
C LYS A 98 16.94 19.88 -7.19
N ILE A 99 18.08 20.29 -7.81
CA ILE A 99 18.81 19.46 -8.77
C ILE A 99 19.26 18.14 -8.14
N LYS A 100 19.87 18.19 -6.95
CA LYS A 100 20.25 16.97 -6.23
C LYS A 100 19.05 16.05 -6.00
N ARG A 101 17.91 16.59 -5.63
CA ARG A 101 16.69 15.81 -5.43
C ARG A 101 16.22 15.11 -6.71
N LEU A 102 16.29 15.77 -7.87
CA LEU A 102 15.95 15.15 -9.15
C LEU A 102 16.91 14.00 -9.49
N CYS A 103 18.21 14.18 -9.29
CA CYS A 103 19.21 13.12 -9.47
C CYS A 103 18.95 11.93 -8.52
N ASP A 104 18.70 12.21 -7.22
CA ASP A 104 18.40 11.19 -6.22
C ASP A 104 17.09 10.44 -6.56
N THR A 105 16.10 11.13 -7.13
CA THR A 105 14.83 10.53 -7.59
C THR A 105 15.07 9.55 -8.72
N LYS A 106 15.82 9.95 -9.73
CA LYS A 106 16.18 9.06 -10.85
C LYS A 106 16.95 7.85 -10.37
N ALA A 107 17.99 8.05 -9.55
CA ALA A 107 18.81 6.98 -8.98
C ALA A 107 17.96 6.02 -8.11
N ALA A 108 17.01 6.54 -7.34
CA ALA A 108 16.10 5.72 -6.55
C ALA A 108 15.18 4.86 -7.44
N MET A 109 14.63 5.44 -8.51
CA MET A 109 13.81 4.68 -9.46
C MET A 109 14.64 3.59 -10.16
N ASP A 110 15.86 3.92 -10.61
CA ASP A 110 16.75 2.95 -11.28
C ASP A 110 17.16 1.80 -10.36
N ARG A 111 17.29 2.06 -9.07
CA ARG A 111 17.58 1.02 -8.06
C ARG A 111 16.45 0.03 -7.85
N TRP A 112 15.20 0.45 -7.97
CA TRP A 112 14.03 -0.38 -7.63
C TRP A 112 13.28 -0.92 -8.85
N ILE A 113 13.45 -0.29 -10.01
CA ILE A 113 12.67 -0.55 -11.21
C ILE A 113 13.60 -0.63 -12.41
N TYR A 114 13.57 -1.74 -13.09
CA TYR A 114 14.27 -1.92 -14.36
C TYR A 114 13.44 -1.37 -15.52
N GLY A 115 14.10 -0.75 -16.49
CA GLY A 115 13.45 -0.24 -17.69
C GLY A 115 12.56 1.00 -17.45
N HIS A 116 11.53 1.14 -18.28
CA HIS A 116 10.53 2.23 -18.23
C HIS A 116 11.14 3.63 -18.29
N ALA A 117 12.12 3.86 -19.18
CA ALA A 117 12.87 5.12 -19.26
C ALA A 117 11.95 6.32 -19.43
N GLU A 118 11.01 6.28 -20.39
CA GLU A 118 10.05 7.36 -20.65
C GLU A 118 9.15 7.65 -19.44
N ALA A 119 8.67 6.61 -18.76
CA ALA A 119 7.86 6.79 -17.55
C ALA A 119 8.67 7.42 -16.41
N LYS A 120 9.93 7.03 -16.24
CA LYS A 120 10.83 7.63 -15.24
C LYS A 120 11.13 9.10 -15.55
N GLU A 121 11.33 9.43 -16.81
CA GLU A 121 11.56 10.80 -17.27
C GLU A 121 10.32 11.67 -17.00
N SER A 122 9.12 11.19 -17.36
CA SER A 122 7.86 11.88 -17.07
C SER A 122 7.68 12.15 -15.57
N ILE A 123 8.06 11.18 -14.72
CA ILE A 123 8.03 11.36 -13.26
C ILE A 123 9.03 12.42 -12.80
N VAL A 124 10.25 12.43 -13.36
CA VAL A 124 11.25 13.46 -13.04
C VAL A 124 10.74 14.85 -13.42
N HIS A 125 10.08 15.01 -14.57
CA HIS A 125 9.48 16.28 -15.01
C HIS A 125 8.38 16.73 -14.05
N MET A 126 7.49 15.83 -13.64
CA MET A 126 6.44 16.14 -12.67
C MET A 126 7.00 16.53 -11.29
N VAL A 127 8.00 15.80 -10.80
CA VAL A 127 8.69 16.15 -9.55
C VAL A 127 9.35 17.51 -9.67
N SER A 128 9.98 17.81 -10.82
CA SER A 128 10.58 19.11 -11.11
C SER A 128 9.56 20.24 -11.04
N GLN A 129 8.37 20.07 -11.63
CA GLN A 129 7.28 21.03 -11.57
C GLN A 129 6.85 21.30 -10.11
N THR A 130 6.66 20.24 -9.32
CA THR A 130 6.27 20.36 -7.90
C THR A 130 7.37 21.04 -7.06
N LEU A 131 8.65 20.78 -7.35
CA LEU A 131 9.77 21.45 -6.69
C LEU A 131 9.93 22.91 -7.13
N ALA A 132 9.58 23.25 -8.37
CA ALA A 132 9.59 24.62 -8.86
C ALA A 132 8.49 25.46 -8.23
N ASN A 133 7.27 24.93 -8.19
CA ASN A 133 6.11 25.58 -7.60
C ASN A 133 5.44 24.69 -6.53
N PRO A 134 5.91 24.71 -5.27
CA PRO A 134 5.38 23.87 -4.20
C PRO A 134 3.94 24.20 -3.78
N HIS A 135 3.45 25.37 -4.13
CA HIS A 135 2.10 25.85 -3.82
C HIS A 135 1.13 25.67 -4.99
N GLY A 136 1.64 25.27 -6.15
CA GLY A 136 0.81 24.98 -7.32
C GLY A 136 -0.03 23.72 -7.13
N THR A 137 -1.12 23.64 -7.86
CA THR A 137 -1.97 22.45 -7.93
C THR A 137 -1.23 21.36 -8.70
N PRO A 138 -1.00 20.17 -8.10
CA PRO A 138 -0.37 19.06 -8.81
C PRO A 138 -1.30 18.49 -9.88
N GLN A 139 -0.74 18.01 -10.97
CA GLN A 139 -1.50 17.29 -11.98
C GLN A 139 -1.90 15.90 -11.46
N SER A 140 -3.11 15.47 -11.81
CA SER A 140 -3.54 14.10 -11.62
C SER A 140 -2.89 13.20 -12.68
N ILE A 141 -2.43 12.00 -12.29
CA ILE A 141 -1.61 11.14 -13.12
C ILE A 141 -2.33 9.82 -13.37
N GLY A 142 -2.34 9.38 -14.62
CA GLY A 142 -2.77 8.05 -15.02
C GLY A 142 -1.57 7.17 -15.41
N ILE A 143 -1.34 6.06 -14.72
CA ILE A 143 -0.27 5.11 -15.08
C ILE A 143 -0.90 3.88 -15.73
N ILE A 144 -0.70 3.76 -17.04
CA ILE A 144 -1.23 2.66 -17.84
C ILE A 144 -0.13 1.62 -18.13
N GLY A 145 -0.51 0.37 -18.11
CA GLY A 145 0.36 -0.75 -18.52
C GLY A 145 -0.04 -2.10 -17.96
N PRO A 146 0.63 -3.17 -18.39
CA PRO A 146 0.28 -4.54 -18.01
C PRO A 146 0.34 -4.78 -16.50
N MET A 147 -0.39 -5.80 -16.04
CA MET A 147 -0.31 -6.27 -14.65
C MET A 147 1.10 -6.75 -14.32
N GLY A 148 1.54 -6.50 -13.07
CA GLY A 148 2.84 -6.97 -12.60
C GLY A 148 4.05 -6.23 -13.18
N ASN A 149 3.85 -5.06 -13.80
CA ASN A 149 4.87 -4.24 -14.45
C ASN A 149 5.54 -3.22 -13.50
N GLY A 150 5.23 -3.26 -12.20
CA GLY A 150 5.86 -2.40 -11.20
C GLY A 150 5.23 -1.01 -11.04
N LYS A 151 4.01 -0.75 -11.55
CA LYS A 151 3.31 0.56 -11.44
C LYS A 151 3.28 1.09 -10.01
N THR A 152 2.82 0.31 -9.06
CA THR A 152 2.75 0.70 -7.63
C THR A 152 4.15 1.01 -7.05
N THR A 153 5.17 0.26 -7.47
CA THR A 153 6.56 0.49 -7.04
C THR A 153 7.09 1.80 -7.60
N LEU A 154 6.75 2.12 -8.86
CA LEU A 154 7.12 3.37 -9.53
C LEU A 154 6.57 4.60 -8.78
N VAL A 155 5.31 4.53 -8.36
CA VAL A 155 4.69 5.60 -7.58
C VAL A 155 5.31 5.73 -6.20
N ARG A 156 5.42 4.62 -5.48
CA ARG A 156 5.91 4.63 -4.08
C ARG A 156 7.37 5.04 -4.00
N GLN A 157 8.25 4.45 -4.81
CA GLN A 157 9.69 4.69 -4.76
C GLN A 157 10.13 5.89 -5.60
N GLY A 158 9.38 6.21 -6.67
CA GLY A 158 9.62 7.38 -7.49
C GLY A 158 8.96 8.63 -6.91
N ILE A 159 7.65 8.75 -7.06
CA ILE A 159 6.92 10.00 -6.81
C ILE A 159 6.85 10.33 -5.31
N ALA A 160 6.28 9.43 -4.50
CA ALA A 160 6.03 9.72 -3.09
C ALA A 160 7.34 9.95 -2.32
N ARG A 161 8.36 9.14 -2.58
CA ARG A 161 9.68 9.29 -1.96
C ARG A 161 10.40 10.57 -2.41
N ALA A 162 10.30 10.93 -3.70
CA ALA A 162 10.89 12.15 -4.22
C ALA A 162 10.28 13.39 -3.58
N LEU A 163 8.96 13.42 -3.44
CA LEU A 163 8.22 14.51 -2.81
C LEU A 163 8.29 14.49 -1.28
N GLN A 164 8.80 13.41 -0.66
CA GLN A 164 8.79 13.17 0.78
C GLN A 164 7.37 13.31 1.38
N ARG A 165 6.38 12.81 0.63
CA ARG A 165 4.99 12.80 1.06
C ARG A 165 4.53 11.39 1.41
N PRO A 166 3.63 11.21 2.38
CA PRO A 166 3.02 9.91 2.67
C PRO A 166 2.37 9.31 1.44
N PHE A 167 2.58 8.00 1.24
CA PHE A 167 1.96 7.23 0.17
C PHE A 167 0.77 6.47 0.72
N MET A 168 -0.41 6.78 0.20
CA MET A 168 -1.67 6.15 0.60
C MET A 168 -2.27 5.43 -0.59
N GLN A 169 -2.74 4.19 -0.38
CA GLN A 169 -3.30 3.37 -1.45
C GLN A 169 -4.78 3.08 -1.20
N ILE A 170 -5.58 3.27 -2.24
CA ILE A 170 -7.00 2.90 -2.29
C ILE A 170 -7.17 1.96 -3.48
N SER A 171 -7.70 0.75 -3.25
CA SER A 171 -8.08 -0.14 -4.34
C SER A 171 -9.51 0.16 -4.77
N LEU A 172 -9.68 0.46 -6.06
CA LEU A 172 -11.00 0.64 -6.67
C LEU A 172 -11.58 -0.69 -7.16
N GLY A 173 -10.74 -1.70 -7.35
CA GLY A 173 -11.16 -3.04 -7.72
C GLY A 173 -12.03 -3.67 -6.63
N GLY A 174 -13.27 -3.99 -6.98
CA GLY A 174 -14.26 -4.51 -6.03
C GLY A 174 -15.00 -3.46 -5.19
N MET A 175 -14.74 -2.16 -5.42
CA MET A 175 -15.55 -1.10 -4.83
C MET A 175 -16.91 -1.04 -5.54
N SER A 176 -17.98 -1.22 -4.77
CA SER A 176 -19.34 -1.32 -5.29
C SER A 176 -20.21 -0.10 -4.99
N ASP A 177 -19.72 0.84 -4.18
CA ASP A 177 -20.50 1.98 -3.71
C ASP A 177 -19.62 3.20 -3.45
N VAL A 178 -20.09 4.38 -3.87
CA VAL A 178 -19.42 5.66 -3.66
C VAL A 178 -19.33 6.04 -2.19
N THR A 179 -20.21 5.52 -1.36
CA THR A 179 -20.22 5.77 0.09
C THR A 179 -18.95 5.26 0.78
N LEU A 180 -18.31 4.23 0.24
CA LEU A 180 -16.98 3.80 0.71
C LEU A 180 -15.93 4.91 0.55
N LEU A 181 -16.06 5.76 -0.47
CA LEU A 181 -15.12 6.84 -0.77
C LEU A 181 -15.48 8.14 -0.07
N LYS A 182 -16.77 8.52 -0.11
CA LYS A 182 -17.33 9.78 0.39
C LYS A 182 -18.03 9.68 1.75
N GLY A 183 -18.15 8.48 2.34
CA GLY A 183 -18.87 8.28 3.60
C GLY A 183 -20.39 8.19 3.44
N HIS A 184 -21.04 7.84 4.52
CA HIS A 184 -22.50 7.77 4.61
C HIS A 184 -23.05 9.06 5.22
N ALA A 185 -24.24 9.49 4.81
CA ALA A 185 -24.87 10.68 5.37
C ALA A 185 -25.00 10.55 6.89
N TYR A 186 -24.69 11.64 7.59
CA TYR A 186 -24.70 11.70 9.05
C TYR A 186 -26.04 11.26 9.69
N THR A 187 -27.14 11.40 8.97
CA THR A 187 -28.48 11.04 9.46
C THR A 187 -28.68 9.53 9.70
N TYR A 188 -27.96 8.67 8.99
CA TYR A 188 -28.11 7.21 9.13
C TYR A 188 -27.48 6.70 10.43
N GLU A 189 -28.08 5.65 11.02
CA GLU A 189 -27.44 4.89 12.11
C GLU A 189 -26.17 4.21 11.58
N ASN A 190 -25.16 4.11 12.44
CA ASN A 190 -23.85 3.52 12.08
C ASN A 190 -23.15 4.19 10.89
N SER A 191 -23.50 5.46 10.58
CA SER A 191 -22.79 6.24 9.55
C SER A 191 -21.33 6.46 9.94
N SER A 192 -20.46 6.46 8.93
CA SER A 192 -19.03 6.74 9.07
C SER A 192 -18.55 7.59 7.91
N TRP A 193 -17.44 8.29 8.12
CA TRP A 193 -16.77 9.04 7.06
C TRP A 193 -16.16 8.11 6.00
N GLY A 194 -15.86 8.67 4.84
CA GLY A 194 -15.33 7.94 3.70
C GLY A 194 -13.83 7.70 3.76
N ARG A 195 -13.37 6.78 2.92
CA ARG A 195 -11.95 6.39 2.84
C ARG A 195 -11.04 7.56 2.47
N MET A 196 -11.53 8.57 1.76
CA MET A 196 -10.72 9.76 1.45
C MET A 196 -10.33 10.52 2.71
N VAL A 197 -11.25 10.68 3.65
CA VAL A 197 -10.98 11.30 4.96
C VAL A 197 -10.03 10.44 5.79
N ASP A 198 -10.23 9.11 5.84
CA ASP A 198 -9.31 8.21 6.52
C ASP A 198 -7.87 8.37 6.00
N VAL A 199 -7.71 8.45 4.69
CA VAL A 199 -6.42 8.65 4.04
C VAL A 199 -5.73 9.94 4.54
N LEU A 200 -6.46 11.03 4.66
CA LEU A 200 -5.91 12.28 5.20
C LEU A 200 -5.52 12.14 6.67
N MET A 201 -6.35 11.50 7.48
CA MET A 201 -6.07 11.24 8.89
C MET A 201 -4.85 10.34 9.09
N GLU A 202 -4.74 9.24 8.33
CA GLU A 202 -3.60 8.32 8.34
C GLU A 202 -2.31 9.00 7.86
N ALA A 203 -2.41 9.81 6.80
CA ALA A 203 -1.29 10.58 6.24
C ALA A 203 -0.83 11.72 7.16
N ARG A 204 -1.67 12.19 8.06
CA ARG A 204 -1.43 13.33 8.96
C ARG A 204 -1.06 14.63 8.23
N CYS A 205 -1.46 14.77 6.97
CA CYS A 205 -1.23 15.96 6.15
C CYS A 205 -2.31 16.11 5.08
N MET A 206 -2.49 17.35 4.57
CA MET A 206 -3.47 17.67 3.53
C MET A 206 -2.91 17.53 2.11
N ASN A 207 -1.67 17.10 1.94
CA ASN A 207 -1.01 16.94 0.64
C ASN A 207 -0.31 15.60 0.44
N PRO A 208 -0.95 14.46 0.79
CA PRO A 208 -0.37 13.14 0.56
C PRO A 208 -0.31 12.80 -0.95
N VAL A 209 0.34 11.69 -1.26
CA VAL A 209 0.23 11.01 -2.56
C VAL A 209 -0.82 9.91 -2.41
N VAL A 210 -1.95 10.05 -3.09
CA VAL A 210 -3.05 9.08 -3.08
C VAL A 210 -3.02 8.27 -4.37
N TYR A 211 -2.82 6.98 -4.23
CA TYR A 211 -2.73 6.05 -5.33
C TYR A 211 -3.99 5.19 -5.41
N PHE A 212 -4.76 5.40 -6.46
CA PHE A 212 -5.93 4.60 -6.80
C PHE A 212 -5.52 3.44 -7.71
N ASP A 213 -5.66 2.23 -7.22
CA ASP A 213 -5.30 1.02 -7.97
C ASP A 213 -6.53 0.40 -8.63
N GLU A 214 -6.32 -0.18 -9.81
CA GLU A 214 -7.34 -0.90 -10.57
C GLU A 214 -8.55 -0.04 -10.97
N LEU A 215 -8.32 1.16 -11.52
CA LEU A 215 -9.38 2.04 -11.99
C LEU A 215 -10.25 1.38 -13.08
N ASP A 216 -9.67 0.53 -13.93
CA ASP A 216 -10.36 -0.23 -14.98
C ASP A 216 -11.22 -1.40 -14.46
N LYS A 217 -11.26 -1.60 -13.13
CA LYS A 217 -12.08 -2.63 -12.47
C LYS A 217 -13.31 -2.07 -11.75
N VAL A 218 -13.51 -0.76 -11.82
CA VAL A 218 -14.75 -0.14 -11.36
C VAL A 218 -15.90 -0.67 -12.22
N SER A 219 -16.99 -1.05 -11.58
CA SER A 219 -18.17 -1.61 -12.26
C SER A 219 -18.72 -0.64 -13.33
N GLN A 220 -19.16 -1.18 -14.46
CA GLN A 220 -19.91 -0.44 -15.49
C GLN A 220 -21.41 -0.46 -15.17
N SER A 221 -21.78 0.06 -14.01
CA SER A 221 -23.15 0.18 -13.51
C SER A 221 -23.36 1.59 -12.98
N ASP A 222 -24.61 1.97 -12.74
CA ASP A 222 -24.96 3.29 -12.18
C ASP A 222 -24.12 3.64 -10.94
N LYS A 223 -23.91 2.66 -10.06
CA LYS A 223 -23.03 2.82 -8.88
C LYS A 223 -21.57 3.05 -9.24
N GLY A 224 -21.07 2.41 -10.29
CA GLY A 224 -19.74 2.65 -10.82
C GLY A 224 -19.59 4.04 -11.41
N ASP A 225 -20.63 4.52 -12.09
CA ASP A 225 -20.68 5.88 -12.65
C ASP A 225 -20.67 6.94 -11.55
N GLU A 226 -21.31 6.67 -10.40
CA GLU A 226 -21.22 7.53 -9.22
C GLU A 226 -19.77 7.61 -8.67
N ILE A 227 -19.05 6.47 -8.63
CA ILE A 227 -17.64 6.44 -8.22
C ILE A 227 -16.79 7.26 -9.20
N ILE A 228 -16.97 7.05 -10.52
CA ILE A 228 -16.25 7.81 -11.55
C ILE A 228 -16.55 9.30 -11.45
N SER A 229 -17.82 9.68 -11.25
CA SER A 229 -18.21 11.07 -11.01
C SER A 229 -17.51 11.67 -9.80
N ALA A 230 -17.44 10.94 -8.67
CA ALA A 230 -16.72 11.37 -7.50
C ALA A 230 -15.22 11.58 -7.78
N LEU A 231 -14.58 10.69 -8.55
CA LEU A 231 -13.17 10.82 -8.93
C LEU A 231 -12.95 12.03 -9.87
N ILE A 232 -13.88 12.29 -10.79
CA ILE A 232 -13.86 13.48 -11.66
C ILE A 232 -13.86 14.74 -10.80
N HIS A 233 -14.76 14.85 -9.83
CA HIS A 233 -14.82 15.98 -8.92
C HIS A 233 -13.54 16.18 -8.11
N MET A 234 -12.93 15.09 -7.62
CA MET A 234 -11.67 15.18 -6.87
C MET A 234 -10.48 15.59 -7.75
N THR A 235 -10.49 15.26 -9.04
CA THR A 235 -9.41 15.60 -9.98
C THR A 235 -9.59 16.96 -10.64
N ASP A 236 -10.78 17.54 -10.55
CA ASP A 236 -11.08 18.85 -11.11
C ASP A 236 -10.52 19.96 -10.24
N THR A 237 -9.58 20.72 -10.76
CA THR A 237 -8.92 21.83 -10.04
C THR A 237 -9.87 22.97 -9.64
N SER A 238 -11.02 23.10 -10.30
CA SER A 238 -12.04 24.09 -9.96
C SER A 238 -12.95 23.66 -8.80
N GLN A 239 -13.04 22.36 -8.51
CA GLN A 239 -13.99 21.80 -7.55
C GLN A 239 -13.29 21.11 -6.36
N ASN A 240 -12.05 20.65 -6.52
CA ASN A 240 -11.35 19.88 -5.50
C ASN A 240 -10.97 20.65 -4.23
N THR A 241 -11.14 21.97 -4.22
CA THR A 241 -11.00 22.82 -3.04
C THR A 241 -12.19 22.72 -2.08
N ASP A 242 -13.35 22.24 -2.55
CA ASP A 242 -14.59 22.08 -1.77
C ASP A 242 -15.07 20.62 -1.79
N PHE A 243 -14.17 19.68 -1.46
CA PHE A 243 -14.59 18.30 -1.29
C PHE A 243 -15.42 18.16 0.00
N ARG A 244 -16.58 17.50 -0.11
CA ARG A 244 -17.47 17.24 1.02
C ARG A 244 -17.65 15.74 1.21
N ASP A 245 -17.26 15.28 2.39
CA ASP A 245 -17.60 13.96 2.87
C ASP A 245 -19.03 13.95 3.41
N HIS A 246 -19.81 12.93 3.12
CA HIS A 246 -21.21 12.88 3.50
C HIS A 246 -21.42 12.83 5.02
N PHE A 247 -20.45 12.27 5.77
CA PHE A 247 -20.51 12.28 7.24
C PHE A 247 -20.17 13.66 7.83
N PHE A 248 -19.26 14.37 7.16
CA PHE A 248 -18.84 15.74 7.52
C PHE A 248 -19.42 16.80 6.57
N GLU A 249 -20.65 16.63 6.14
CA GLU A 249 -21.32 17.43 5.10
C GLU A 249 -21.14 18.95 5.25
N ASP A 250 -21.11 19.42 6.49
CA ASP A 250 -20.92 20.83 6.83
C ASP A 250 -19.46 21.31 6.68
N ILE A 251 -18.50 20.41 6.45
CA ILE A 251 -17.08 20.73 6.44
C ILE A 251 -16.53 20.59 5.02
N SER A 252 -16.02 21.68 4.50
CA SER A 252 -15.26 21.69 3.24
C SER A 252 -13.83 21.23 3.49
N ILE A 253 -13.37 20.30 2.68
CA ILE A 253 -12.02 19.73 2.75
C ILE A 253 -11.29 20.07 1.46
N ASP A 254 -10.19 20.80 1.56
CA ASP A 254 -9.36 21.19 0.41
C ASP A 254 -8.44 20.04 -0.01
N LEU A 255 -8.72 19.44 -1.16
CA LEU A 255 -7.91 18.39 -1.79
C LEU A 255 -6.98 18.91 -2.90
N SER A 256 -6.94 20.23 -3.14
CA SER A 256 -6.19 20.82 -4.26
C SER A 256 -4.70 20.55 -4.25
N ARG A 257 -4.13 20.16 -3.10
CA ARG A 257 -2.70 19.84 -2.95
C ARG A 257 -2.40 18.35 -2.88
N VAL A 258 -3.41 17.51 -2.93
CA VAL A 258 -3.26 16.05 -3.01
C VAL A 258 -2.73 15.67 -4.38
N VAL A 259 -1.75 14.78 -4.42
CA VAL A 259 -1.28 14.19 -5.69
C VAL A 259 -2.09 12.93 -5.96
N PHE A 260 -3.04 13.00 -6.88
CA PHE A 260 -3.84 11.86 -7.29
C PHE A 260 -3.14 11.07 -8.38
N ILE A 261 -3.02 9.77 -8.20
CA ILE A 261 -2.39 8.85 -9.15
C ILE A 261 -3.29 7.64 -9.34
N PHE A 262 -3.65 7.38 -10.57
CA PHE A 262 -4.52 6.26 -10.96
C PHE A 262 -3.72 5.21 -11.71
N SER A 263 -3.93 3.93 -11.41
CA SER A 263 -3.38 2.84 -12.20
C SER A 263 -4.49 2.04 -12.88
N PHE A 264 -4.25 1.67 -14.10
CA PHE A 264 -5.15 0.82 -14.90
C PHE A 264 -4.37 0.06 -15.97
N ASN A 265 -5.00 -0.99 -16.49
CA ASN A 265 -4.40 -1.82 -17.54
C ASN A 265 -5.07 -1.60 -18.89
N ASN A 266 -6.36 -1.27 -18.87
CA ASN A 266 -7.18 -1.07 -20.06
C ASN A 266 -7.72 0.36 -20.11
N GLU A 267 -7.16 1.17 -21.01
CA GLU A 267 -7.57 2.56 -21.22
C GLU A 267 -9.01 2.69 -21.74
N LYS A 268 -9.44 1.72 -22.55
CA LYS A 268 -10.80 1.73 -23.14
C LYS A 268 -11.91 1.52 -22.12
N ALA A 269 -11.59 1.00 -20.94
CA ALA A 269 -12.55 0.79 -19.86
C ALA A 269 -12.75 2.04 -18.99
N ILE A 270 -12.01 3.12 -19.24
CA ILE A 270 -12.05 4.33 -18.43
C ILE A 270 -12.91 5.39 -19.12
N SER A 271 -13.67 6.14 -18.33
CA SER A 271 -14.44 7.27 -18.82
C SER A 271 -13.54 8.29 -19.55
N PRO A 272 -13.86 8.70 -20.77
CA PRO A 272 -13.10 9.70 -21.51
C PRO A 272 -12.95 11.03 -20.75
N VAL A 273 -13.98 11.42 -19.99
CA VAL A 273 -13.99 12.65 -19.19
C VAL A 273 -12.94 12.59 -18.06
N LEU A 274 -12.77 11.42 -17.45
CA LEU A 274 -11.72 11.26 -16.42
C LEU A 274 -10.34 11.19 -17.08
N LEU A 275 -10.19 10.49 -18.21
CA LEU A 275 -8.92 10.37 -18.94
C LEU A 275 -8.36 11.73 -19.38
N ASP A 276 -9.21 12.64 -19.84
CA ASP A 276 -8.81 13.99 -20.26
C ASP A 276 -8.18 14.81 -19.13
N ARG A 277 -8.51 14.49 -17.88
CA ARG A 277 -7.97 15.14 -16.68
C ARG A 277 -6.67 14.54 -16.19
N LEU A 278 -6.22 13.41 -16.78
CA LEU A 278 -5.05 12.66 -16.32
C LEU A 278 -3.85 12.88 -17.24
N TYR A 279 -2.72 13.21 -16.65
CA TYR A 279 -1.44 13.13 -17.36
C TYR A 279 -1.04 11.65 -17.47
N LEU A 280 -1.07 11.11 -18.69
CA LEU A 280 -0.88 9.69 -18.94
C LEU A 280 0.60 9.31 -19.02
N ILE A 281 1.02 8.38 -18.16
CA ILE A 281 2.34 7.75 -18.17
C ILE A 281 2.18 6.29 -18.60
N ARG A 282 2.78 5.92 -19.72
CA ARG A 282 2.69 4.57 -20.29
C ARG A 282 3.88 3.72 -19.85
N THR A 283 3.60 2.52 -19.34
CA THR A 283 4.63 1.52 -19.03
C THR A 283 4.52 0.36 -20.03
N GLN A 284 5.63 0.00 -20.65
CA GLN A 284 5.66 -1.02 -21.69
C GLN A 284 5.69 -2.44 -21.11
N ALA A 285 5.29 -3.43 -21.91
CA ALA A 285 5.45 -4.82 -21.57
C ALA A 285 6.93 -5.20 -21.51
N LEU A 286 7.31 -6.02 -20.53
CA LEU A 286 8.69 -6.43 -20.32
C LEU A 286 9.06 -7.54 -21.30
N GLN A 287 10.20 -7.39 -21.97
CA GLN A 287 10.76 -8.41 -22.84
C GLN A 287 11.36 -9.56 -22.05
N PRO A 288 11.50 -10.77 -22.60
CA PRO A 288 12.08 -11.91 -21.89
C PRO A 288 13.51 -11.65 -21.37
N ALA A 289 14.31 -10.88 -22.10
CA ALA A 289 15.65 -10.48 -21.66
C ALA A 289 15.57 -9.59 -20.39
N ASP A 290 14.67 -8.61 -20.38
CA ASP A 290 14.44 -7.72 -19.24
C ASP A 290 14.01 -8.50 -18.00
N LYS A 291 13.13 -9.50 -18.18
CA LYS A 291 12.66 -10.37 -17.08
C LYS A 291 13.78 -11.18 -16.46
N CYS A 292 14.77 -11.63 -17.25
CA CYS A 292 15.95 -12.31 -16.72
C CYS A 292 16.77 -11.37 -15.81
N VAL A 293 16.98 -10.13 -16.24
CA VAL A 293 17.68 -9.11 -15.43
C VAL A 293 16.88 -8.78 -14.17
N ILE A 294 15.58 -8.59 -14.31
CA ILE A 294 14.69 -8.31 -13.18
C ILE A 294 14.71 -9.47 -12.17
N ALA A 295 14.68 -10.73 -12.65
CA ALA A 295 14.72 -11.90 -11.79
C ALA A 295 16.00 -11.95 -10.93
N SER A 296 17.16 -11.74 -11.55
CA SER A 296 18.46 -11.86 -10.90
C SER A 296 18.81 -10.65 -10.02
N SER A 297 18.57 -9.43 -10.52
CA SER A 297 19.08 -8.22 -9.88
C SER A 297 18.08 -7.53 -8.94
N TYR A 298 16.77 -7.79 -9.12
CA TYR A 298 15.71 -7.10 -8.36
C TYR A 298 14.84 -8.04 -7.52
N LEU A 299 14.32 -9.12 -8.14
CA LEU A 299 13.37 -10.01 -7.46
C LEU A 299 14.07 -10.94 -6.49
N LEU A 300 15.09 -11.68 -6.94
CA LEU A 300 15.76 -12.66 -6.08
C LEU A 300 16.35 -12.03 -4.82
N PRO A 301 17.09 -10.89 -4.85
CA PRO A 301 17.60 -10.27 -3.63
C PRO A 301 16.49 -9.82 -2.68
N THR A 302 15.37 -9.34 -3.23
CA THR A 302 14.22 -8.90 -2.42
C THR A 302 13.52 -10.08 -1.76
N VAL A 303 13.25 -11.14 -2.52
CA VAL A 303 12.62 -12.36 -2.02
C VAL A 303 13.50 -13.07 -1.00
N ALA A 304 14.79 -13.19 -1.28
CA ALA A 304 15.77 -13.80 -0.38
C ALA A 304 15.81 -13.09 0.98
N ARG A 305 15.87 -11.77 0.97
CA ARG A 305 15.85 -10.95 2.20
C ARG A 305 14.57 -11.14 3.00
N ASN A 306 13.41 -11.15 2.34
CA ASN A 306 12.11 -11.31 3.00
C ASN A 306 11.95 -12.68 3.67
N ILE A 307 12.64 -13.71 3.15
CA ILE A 307 12.61 -15.08 3.68
C ILE A 307 13.71 -15.32 4.75
N GLY A 308 14.66 -14.38 4.88
CA GLY A 308 15.70 -14.46 5.93
C GLY A 308 17.08 -14.92 5.43
N PHE A 309 17.36 -14.85 4.13
CA PHE A 309 18.70 -15.02 3.61
C PHE A 309 19.50 -13.71 3.73
N ALA A 310 20.77 -13.83 4.09
CA ALA A 310 21.67 -12.70 4.07
C ALA A 310 21.93 -12.22 2.62
N PRO A 311 22.34 -10.96 2.42
CA PRO A 311 22.73 -10.47 1.10
C PRO A 311 23.75 -11.40 0.43
N ASP A 312 23.63 -11.59 -0.87
CA ASP A 312 24.52 -12.41 -1.71
C ASP A 312 24.59 -13.91 -1.41
N GLN A 313 23.80 -14.43 -0.46
CA GLN A 313 23.73 -15.87 -0.21
C GLN A 313 23.10 -16.67 -1.37
N LEU A 314 22.25 -16.04 -2.17
CA LEU A 314 21.62 -16.65 -3.33
C LEU A 314 21.95 -15.83 -4.58
N ARG A 315 22.36 -16.52 -5.64
CA ARG A 315 22.59 -15.94 -6.96
C ARG A 315 21.84 -16.74 -8.02
N LEU A 316 21.31 -16.06 -9.03
CA LEU A 316 20.60 -16.71 -10.15
C LEU A 316 21.47 -16.66 -11.40
N ALA A 317 21.88 -17.82 -11.90
CA ALA A 317 22.62 -17.89 -13.16
C ALA A 317 21.74 -17.45 -14.33
N PRO A 318 22.26 -16.75 -15.36
CA PRO A 318 21.47 -16.31 -16.52
C PRO A 318 20.76 -17.47 -17.25
N ALA A 319 21.38 -18.64 -17.33
CA ALA A 319 20.76 -19.85 -17.89
C ALA A 319 19.57 -20.33 -17.03
N ALA A 320 19.70 -20.25 -15.71
CA ALA A 320 18.63 -20.62 -14.77
C ALA A 320 17.45 -19.64 -14.84
N ALA A 321 17.70 -18.34 -15.03
CA ALA A 321 16.63 -17.35 -15.24
C ALA A 321 15.84 -17.65 -16.52
N ARG A 322 16.51 -17.95 -17.63
CA ARG A 322 15.87 -18.36 -18.89
C ARG A 322 15.07 -19.65 -18.73
N PHE A 323 15.65 -20.65 -18.07
CA PHE A 323 14.96 -21.90 -17.76
C PHE A 323 13.69 -21.64 -16.92
N LEU A 324 13.77 -20.83 -15.88
CA LEU A 324 12.60 -20.50 -15.05
C LEU A 324 11.50 -19.82 -15.86
N LEU A 325 11.84 -18.90 -16.75
CA LEU A 325 10.87 -18.24 -17.64
C LEU A 325 10.18 -19.21 -18.59
N SER A 326 10.85 -20.28 -19.03
CA SER A 326 10.24 -21.31 -19.88
C SER A 326 9.26 -22.22 -19.12
N GLN A 327 9.39 -22.31 -17.77
CA GLN A 327 8.55 -23.16 -16.93
C GLN A 327 7.28 -22.46 -16.40
N ILE A 328 7.21 -21.15 -16.50
CA ILE A 328 6.05 -20.37 -16.03
C ILE A 328 5.13 -19.97 -17.21
N PRO A 329 3.83 -19.72 -16.97
CA PRO A 329 2.95 -19.17 -17.99
C PRO A 329 3.48 -17.85 -18.53
N SER A 330 3.25 -17.60 -19.84
CA SER A 330 3.63 -16.33 -20.44
C SER A 330 2.79 -15.20 -19.86
N GLU A 331 3.45 -14.16 -19.35
CA GLU A 331 2.82 -12.96 -18.82
C GLU A 331 3.52 -11.70 -19.36
N LYS A 332 2.80 -10.58 -19.43
CA LYS A 332 3.40 -9.29 -19.84
C LYS A 332 4.23 -8.64 -18.73
N GLY A 333 4.03 -9.01 -17.48
CA GLY A 333 4.74 -8.54 -16.29
C GLY A 333 5.69 -9.58 -15.70
N VAL A 334 5.90 -9.51 -14.38
CA VAL A 334 6.79 -10.41 -13.60
C VAL A 334 6.13 -10.99 -12.35
N ARG A 335 4.79 -11.00 -12.27
CA ARG A 335 4.06 -11.46 -11.08
C ARG A 335 4.21 -12.97 -10.87
N GLN A 336 4.08 -13.76 -11.93
CA GLN A 336 4.27 -15.21 -11.88
C GLN A 336 5.74 -15.56 -11.64
N LEU A 337 6.66 -14.82 -12.27
CA LEU A 337 8.09 -14.98 -12.06
C LEU A 337 8.47 -14.74 -10.59
N LYS A 338 7.93 -13.70 -9.96
CA LYS A 338 8.13 -13.41 -8.54
C LYS A 338 7.62 -14.55 -7.66
N ARG A 339 6.39 -15.04 -7.92
CA ARG A 339 5.83 -16.19 -7.19
C ARG A 339 6.67 -17.44 -7.32
N ALA A 340 7.14 -17.75 -8.54
CA ALA A 340 8.01 -18.89 -8.76
C ALA A 340 9.32 -18.79 -7.97
N LEU A 341 9.95 -17.61 -7.94
CA LEU A 341 11.13 -17.34 -7.12
C LEU A 341 10.84 -17.47 -5.62
N GLU A 342 9.70 -16.96 -5.14
CA GLU A 342 9.27 -17.10 -3.75
C GLU A 342 9.15 -18.58 -3.36
N HIS A 343 8.52 -19.41 -4.18
CA HIS A 343 8.41 -20.85 -3.94
C HIS A 343 9.77 -21.55 -3.90
N ILE A 344 10.68 -21.19 -4.82
CA ILE A 344 12.03 -21.76 -4.85
C ILE A 344 12.79 -21.38 -3.58
N VAL A 345 12.79 -20.10 -3.21
CA VAL A 345 13.55 -19.61 -2.04
C VAL A 345 12.97 -20.15 -0.74
N LEU A 346 11.64 -20.32 -0.62
CA LEU A 346 11.01 -20.97 0.53
C LEU A 346 11.48 -22.42 0.68
N ARG A 347 11.55 -23.19 -0.41
CA ARG A 347 12.09 -24.56 -0.39
C ARG A 347 13.56 -24.60 0.03
N LEU A 348 14.36 -23.69 -0.51
CA LEU A 348 15.77 -23.58 -0.12
C LEU A 348 15.94 -23.20 1.36
N ASN A 349 15.06 -22.36 1.91
CA ASN A 349 15.08 -22.04 3.32
C ASN A 349 14.76 -23.25 4.20
N THR A 350 13.75 -24.04 3.83
CA THR A 350 13.44 -25.29 4.52
C THR A 350 14.66 -26.21 4.53
N MET A 351 15.33 -26.37 3.39
CA MET A 351 16.56 -27.20 3.28
C MET A 351 17.70 -26.61 4.10
N LYS A 352 17.88 -25.29 4.14
CA LYS A 352 18.90 -24.64 4.97
C LYS A 352 18.68 -24.95 6.44
N LEU A 353 17.45 -24.83 6.94
CA LEU A 353 17.12 -25.14 8.33
C LEU A 353 17.37 -26.62 8.66
N LEU A 354 17.01 -27.52 7.76
CA LEU A 354 17.29 -28.96 7.92
C LEU A 354 18.79 -29.27 7.93
N ASN A 355 19.58 -28.63 7.05
CA ASN A 355 21.03 -28.76 7.06
C ASN A 355 21.69 -28.24 8.34
N GLU A 356 21.19 -27.12 8.88
CA GLU A 356 21.66 -26.56 10.17
C GLU A 356 21.34 -27.49 11.34
N ALA A 357 20.16 -28.13 11.33
CA ALA A 357 19.76 -29.13 12.31
C ALA A 357 20.68 -30.38 12.23
N CYS A 358 21.02 -30.81 11.01
CA CYS A 358 21.97 -31.92 10.81
C CYS A 358 23.36 -31.62 11.36
N ARG A 359 23.86 -30.40 11.19
CA ARG A 359 25.19 -29.99 11.70
C ARG A 359 25.25 -29.96 13.22
N LYS A 360 24.13 -29.69 13.90
CA LYS A 360 24.02 -29.61 15.38
C LYS A 360 23.81 -30.97 16.06
N ARG A 361 24.25 -32.11 15.44
CA ARG A 361 24.22 -33.49 16.00
C ARG A 361 22.82 -34.10 16.21
N THR A 362 21.81 -33.71 15.48
CA THR A 362 20.56 -34.47 15.42
C THR A 362 20.79 -35.74 14.61
N LYS A 363 20.43 -36.94 15.12
CA LYS A 363 20.66 -38.22 14.46
C LYS A 363 20.00 -38.25 13.07
N LYS A 364 20.65 -38.80 12.05
CA LYS A 364 20.12 -38.97 10.68
C LYS A 364 18.71 -39.57 10.63
N ALA A 365 18.38 -40.44 11.60
CA ALA A 365 17.10 -41.08 11.74
C ALA A 365 15.96 -40.07 12.05
N ASP A 366 16.21 -39.05 12.90
CA ASP A 366 15.22 -38.05 13.28
C ASP A 366 14.84 -37.12 12.13
N ILE A 367 15.76 -36.88 11.22
CA ILE A 367 15.54 -36.01 10.05
C ILE A 367 14.70 -36.70 8.99
N GLY A 368 14.94 -38.02 8.76
CA GLY A 368 14.09 -38.82 7.89
C GLY A 368 12.65 -38.88 8.37
N GLN A 369 12.47 -38.99 9.67
CA GLN A 369 11.16 -38.98 10.32
C GLN A 369 10.46 -37.61 10.23
N ILE A 370 11.18 -36.51 10.46
CA ILE A 370 10.69 -35.13 10.31
C ILE A 370 10.33 -34.84 8.85
N LEU A 371 11.16 -35.25 7.88
CA LEU A 371 10.88 -35.09 6.45
C LEU A 371 9.67 -35.92 6.00
N GLY A 372 9.47 -37.10 6.54
CA GLY A 372 8.28 -37.92 6.31
C GLY A 372 7.02 -37.28 6.86
N THR A 373 7.10 -36.64 8.05
CA THR A 373 5.99 -35.92 8.68
C THR A 373 5.63 -34.65 7.92
N ILE A 374 6.60 -33.94 7.37
CA ILE A 374 6.35 -32.66 6.62
C ILE A 374 5.92 -32.94 5.16
N GLN A 375 5.93 -34.22 4.72
CA GLN A 375 5.61 -34.61 3.33
C GLN A 375 6.31 -33.74 2.28
N CYS A 376 7.61 -33.51 2.43
CA CYS A 376 8.37 -32.62 1.54
C CYS A 376 9.16 -33.46 0.48
N PRO A 377 8.51 -33.84 -0.64
CA PRO A 377 9.11 -34.75 -1.63
C PRO A 377 10.38 -34.17 -2.30
N ALA A 378 10.48 -32.84 -2.35
CA ALA A 378 11.62 -32.16 -2.94
C ALA A 378 12.87 -32.22 -2.06
N ALA A 379 12.73 -32.24 -0.74
CA ALA A 379 13.86 -32.37 0.18
C ALA A 379 14.43 -33.79 0.18
N ALA A 380 13.60 -34.80 -0.06
CA ALA A 380 14.03 -36.21 -0.16
C ALA A 380 14.83 -36.51 -1.43
N LYS A 381 14.71 -35.72 -2.49
CA LYS A 381 15.41 -35.86 -3.78
C LYS A 381 16.76 -35.16 -3.85
N LEU A 382 17.02 -34.18 -2.96
CA LEU A 382 18.29 -33.47 -2.92
C LEU A 382 19.32 -34.27 -2.09
N THR A 383 20.14 -34.99 -2.77
CA THR A 383 21.21 -35.83 -2.19
C THR A 383 22.42 -35.04 -1.69
N HIS A 384 22.45 -33.73 -1.89
CA HIS A 384 23.60 -32.87 -1.59
C HIS A 384 23.31 -31.84 -0.50
N VAL A 385 24.28 -31.70 0.41
CA VAL A 385 24.31 -30.62 1.40
C VAL A 385 24.46 -29.28 0.67
N LEU A 386 23.53 -28.36 0.89
CA LEU A 386 23.61 -27.05 0.29
C LEU A 386 24.67 -26.19 0.98
N HIS A 387 25.63 -25.71 0.21
CA HIS A 387 26.64 -24.75 0.67
C HIS A 387 26.25 -23.33 0.23
N PHE A 388 26.36 -22.36 1.13
CA PHE A 388 26.11 -20.95 0.83
C PHE A 388 27.45 -20.19 0.80
N PRO A 389 27.64 -19.24 -0.16
CA PRO A 389 26.69 -18.76 -1.16
C PRO A 389 26.33 -19.80 -2.23
N LEU A 390 25.03 -19.87 -2.60
CA LEU A 390 24.49 -20.84 -3.55
C LEU A 390 24.12 -20.14 -4.87
N THR A 391 24.62 -20.67 -5.99
CA THR A 391 24.19 -20.24 -7.32
C THR A 391 23.13 -21.19 -7.84
N LEU A 392 21.95 -20.67 -8.15
CA LEU A 392 20.84 -21.40 -8.75
C LEU A 392 21.16 -21.72 -10.20
N THR A 393 21.35 -23.01 -10.50
CA THR A 393 21.58 -23.55 -11.84
C THR A 393 20.30 -24.14 -12.42
N PRO A 394 20.19 -24.37 -13.75
CA PRO A 394 19.04 -25.03 -14.34
C PRO A 394 18.76 -26.41 -13.74
N ASP A 395 19.81 -27.18 -13.45
CA ASP A 395 19.68 -28.55 -12.89
C ASP A 395 19.10 -28.54 -11.47
N LEU A 396 19.55 -27.59 -10.64
CA LEU A 396 18.96 -27.35 -9.31
C LEU A 396 17.50 -26.93 -9.41
N LEU A 397 17.18 -26.04 -10.35
CA LEU A 397 15.80 -25.59 -10.57
C LEU A 397 14.87 -26.72 -11.04
N ARG A 398 15.35 -27.65 -11.88
CA ARG A 398 14.58 -28.86 -12.29
C ARG A 398 14.15 -29.70 -11.09
N GLN A 399 14.95 -29.75 -10.05
CA GLN A 399 14.65 -30.50 -8.83
C GLN A 399 13.68 -29.71 -7.91
N LEU A 400 13.71 -28.38 -7.97
CA LEU A 400 12.94 -27.51 -7.10
C LEU A 400 11.59 -27.05 -7.70
N VAL A 401 11.45 -27.00 -9.02
CA VAL A 401 10.23 -26.58 -9.71
C VAL A 401 9.40 -27.83 -10.03
N HIS A 402 8.12 -27.86 -9.64
CA HIS A 402 7.21 -28.88 -10.14
C HIS A 402 6.95 -28.62 -11.62
N PRO A 403 6.92 -29.68 -12.47
CA PRO A 403 6.48 -29.53 -13.85
C PRO A 403 5.07 -28.92 -13.88
N LYS A 404 4.79 -28.07 -14.90
CA LYS A 404 3.45 -27.52 -15.14
C LYS A 404 2.42 -28.64 -14.98
N PRO A 405 1.32 -28.44 -14.26
CA PRO A 405 0.14 -29.29 -14.45
C PRO A 405 -0.25 -29.19 -15.92
N SER A 406 -0.49 -30.35 -16.53
CA SER A 406 -1.00 -30.43 -17.90
C SER A 406 -2.27 -29.57 -18.07
N PRO A 407 -2.59 -29.06 -19.27
CA PRO A 407 -3.62 -28.03 -19.53
C PRO A 407 -5.08 -28.45 -19.26
N SER A 408 -5.33 -29.48 -18.44
CA SER A 408 -6.67 -29.99 -18.14
C SER A 408 -7.50 -29.15 -17.15
N TYR A 409 -7.02 -27.97 -16.71
CA TYR A 409 -7.75 -27.09 -15.78
C TYR A 409 -8.13 -25.70 -16.35
N GLU A 410 -7.93 -25.46 -17.65
CA GLU A 410 -8.35 -24.17 -18.26
C GLU A 410 -9.88 -24.03 -18.44
N PHE A 411 -10.68 -25.06 -18.18
CA PHE A 411 -12.13 -25.06 -18.37
C PHE A 411 -12.97 -24.80 -17.11
N MET A 412 -12.38 -24.45 -15.99
CA MET A 412 -13.14 -24.24 -14.74
C MET A 412 -13.34 -22.77 -14.32
N TYR A 413 -12.91 -21.79 -15.13
CA TYR A 413 -13.13 -20.38 -14.84
C TYR A 413 -13.35 -19.58 -16.13
N THR A 414 -14.39 -19.94 -16.87
CA THR A 414 -15.07 -19.08 -17.84
C THR A 414 -16.37 -18.58 -17.28
#